data_9e7fef70a876ffd0bbf52ba9bc244c78
#
_entry.id   9e7fef70a876ffd0bbf52ba9bc244c78
#
_cell.length_a   1.000
_cell.length_b   1.000
_cell.length_c   1.000
_cell.angle_alpha   90.00
_cell.angle_beta   90.00
_cell.angle_gamma   90.00
#
_symmetry.space_group_name_H-M   'P 1'
#
loop_
_entity.id
_entity.type
_entity.pdbx_description
1 polymer ?
#
loop_
_entity_poly.entity_id
_entity_poly.type
_entity_poly.pdbx_seq_one_letter_code
_entity_poly.pdbx_strand_id
1 'polypeptide(L)'
;MNKKYALTLPINGVVEFKLTDRGLQHLRNWQDSNKKRLSFNNFLYDGKTYKSSFSDLLAVFGPTLFVGAFTVIESNAVIFDNMKFNLNDRITFKLNENGEEYLDNYLKEEQNNYHLKDKRMIKKDDNGLMFMTLHDFAHTFSNKLILNENIVEENSLLKIEYQ
;
A
#
# COMPACT_ATOMS: atom_id res chain seq x y z
N MET A 1 -0.91 12.49 -27.24
CA MET A 1 -0.11 11.39 -26.61
C MET A 1 0.05 11.74 -25.14
N ASN A 2 -0.66 11.05 -24.25
CA ASN A 2 -0.45 11.22 -22.82
C ASN A 2 0.92 10.63 -22.46
N LYS A 3 1.82 11.46 -21.97
CA LYS A 3 3.12 11.00 -21.47
C LYS A 3 2.85 10.18 -20.20
N LYS A 4 3.18 8.91 -20.22
CA LYS A 4 3.23 8.10 -19.00
C LYS A 4 4.52 8.45 -18.26
N TYR A 5 4.38 8.83 -17.02
CA TYR A 5 5.52 9.05 -16.14
C TYR A 5 5.67 7.81 -15.28
N ALA A 6 6.90 7.43 -14.95
CA ALA A 6 7.18 6.37 -14.00
C ALA A 6 7.95 6.97 -12.82
N LEU A 7 7.38 6.81 -11.63
CA LEU A 7 8.04 7.13 -10.37
C LEU A 7 8.50 5.83 -9.72
N THR A 8 9.73 5.83 -9.25
CA THR A 8 10.27 4.72 -8.47
C THR A 8 10.18 5.07 -6.99
N LEU A 9 9.39 4.31 -6.24
CA LEU A 9 9.14 4.55 -4.81
C LEU A 9 9.71 3.40 -3.98
N PRO A 10 10.73 3.63 -3.14
CA PRO A 10 11.15 2.65 -2.15
C PRO A 10 10.02 2.37 -1.16
N ILE A 11 9.80 1.11 -0.79
CA ILE A 11 8.75 0.75 0.18
C ILE A 11 8.89 1.49 1.52
N ASN A 12 10.11 1.81 1.92
CA ASN A 12 10.41 2.60 3.12
C ASN A 12 10.64 4.10 2.84
N GLY A 13 10.37 4.56 1.60
CA GLY A 13 10.46 5.97 1.25
C GLY A 13 9.48 6.81 2.07
N VAL A 14 9.91 8.02 2.45
CA VAL A 14 9.04 8.93 3.21
C VAL A 14 8.05 9.60 2.27
N VAL A 15 6.77 9.46 2.58
CA VAL A 15 5.66 10.05 1.82
C VAL A 15 4.91 11.09 2.64
N GLU A 16 4.30 12.03 1.96
CA GLU A 16 3.43 13.06 2.54
C GLU A 16 1.99 12.86 2.04
N PHE A 17 1.02 13.05 2.94
CA PHE A 17 -0.40 12.89 2.62
C PHE A 17 -1.27 13.68 3.60
N LYS A 18 -2.54 13.87 3.24
CA LYS A 18 -3.54 14.46 4.12
C LYS A 18 -4.59 13.44 4.47
N LEU A 19 -5.05 13.49 5.71
CA LEU A 19 -6.13 12.62 6.18
C LEU A 19 -7.47 13.36 6.15
N THR A 20 -8.51 12.63 5.76
CA THR A 20 -9.90 13.04 6.02
C THR A 20 -10.22 12.87 7.50
N ASP A 21 -11.35 13.40 7.97
CA ASP A 21 -11.80 13.17 9.36
C ASP A 21 -11.90 11.68 9.71
N ARG A 22 -12.34 10.86 8.76
CA ARG A 22 -12.37 9.40 8.90
C ARG A 22 -10.97 8.79 8.96
N GLY A 23 -10.05 9.29 8.16
CA GLY A 23 -8.65 8.88 8.22
C GLY A 23 -8.02 9.20 9.57
N LEU A 24 -8.31 10.38 10.12
CA LEU A 24 -7.89 10.77 11.47
C LEU A 24 -8.46 9.83 12.55
N GLN A 25 -9.75 9.52 12.47
CA GLN A 25 -10.37 8.60 13.42
C GLN A 25 -9.78 7.20 13.31
N HIS A 26 -9.56 6.71 12.07
CA HIS A 26 -8.91 5.42 11.84
C HIS A 26 -7.50 5.37 12.44
N LEU A 27 -6.68 6.39 12.19
CA LEU A 27 -5.32 6.49 12.74
C LEU A 27 -5.32 6.45 14.27
N ARG A 28 -6.22 7.20 14.93
CA ARG A 28 -6.36 7.20 16.39
C ARG A 28 -6.74 5.82 16.93
N ASN A 29 -7.75 5.20 16.34
CA ASN A 29 -8.21 3.87 16.75
C ASN A 29 -7.09 2.83 16.58
N TRP A 30 -6.36 2.92 15.46
CA TRP A 30 -5.23 2.03 15.19
C TRP A 30 -4.10 2.24 16.21
N GLN A 31 -3.74 3.48 16.50
CA GLN A 31 -2.74 3.82 17.51
C GLN A 31 -3.15 3.30 18.90
N ASP A 32 -4.41 3.49 19.30
CA ASP A 32 -4.94 3.03 20.58
C ASP A 32 -4.90 1.49 20.71
N SER A 33 -5.20 0.78 19.63
CA SER A 33 -5.17 -0.68 19.56
C SER A 33 -3.76 -1.26 19.56
N ASN A 34 -2.77 -0.50 19.09
CA ASN A 34 -1.40 -0.97 18.87
C ASN A 34 -0.37 -0.33 19.82
N LYS A 35 -0.80 0.37 20.88
CA LYS A 35 0.05 1.08 21.86
C LYS A 35 1.24 0.28 22.39
N LYS A 36 1.15 -1.04 22.42
CA LYS A 36 2.20 -1.93 22.94
C LYS A 36 3.18 -2.44 21.89
N ARG A 37 2.90 -2.23 20.58
CA ARG A 37 3.64 -2.91 19.49
C ARG A 37 4.56 -2.02 18.67
N LEU A 38 4.35 -0.70 18.68
CA LEU A 38 5.05 0.20 17.78
C LEU A 38 5.50 1.48 18.49
N SER A 39 6.70 1.95 18.15
CA SER A 39 7.13 3.29 18.52
C SER A 39 6.24 4.30 17.80
N PHE A 40 5.51 5.12 18.55
CA PHE A 40 4.44 6.03 18.08
C PHE A 40 4.89 7.16 17.13
N ASN A 41 6.14 7.21 16.71
CA ASN A 41 6.70 8.34 15.99
C ASN A 41 6.66 8.21 14.47
N ASN A 42 5.93 7.22 13.93
CA ASN A 42 5.97 6.94 12.49
C ASN A 42 5.13 7.90 11.65
N PHE A 43 4.20 8.65 12.28
CA PHE A 43 3.34 9.64 11.61
C PHE A 43 3.61 11.03 12.16
N LEU A 44 4.42 11.79 11.46
CA LEU A 44 4.75 13.16 11.82
C LEU A 44 3.72 14.11 11.20
N TYR A 45 3.14 14.99 12.00
CA TYR A 45 2.20 16.01 11.56
C TYR A 45 2.83 17.40 11.66
N ASP A 46 2.85 18.13 10.56
CA ASP A 46 3.45 19.48 10.48
C ASP A 46 2.42 20.62 10.56
N GLY A 47 1.18 20.33 10.90
CA GLY A 47 0.05 21.29 10.92
C GLY A 47 -0.75 21.32 9.62
N LYS A 48 -0.30 20.65 8.55
CA LYS A 48 -0.97 20.60 7.24
C LYS A 48 -1.02 19.19 6.67
N THR A 49 0.10 18.46 6.75
CA THR A 49 0.26 17.13 6.17
C THR A 49 0.83 16.15 7.18
N TYR A 50 0.59 14.89 6.95
CA TYR A 50 1.25 13.79 7.63
C TYR A 50 2.43 13.31 6.80
N LYS A 51 3.51 12.89 7.48
CA LYS A 51 4.68 12.23 6.90
C LYS A 51 4.89 10.90 7.58
N SER A 52 5.10 9.87 6.79
CA SER A 52 5.47 8.54 7.30
C SER A 52 6.28 7.78 6.25
N SER A 53 6.83 6.63 6.60
CA SER A 53 7.27 5.70 5.56
C SER A 53 6.07 5.23 4.75
N PHE A 54 6.30 4.89 3.50
CA PHE A 54 5.23 4.36 2.65
C PHE A 54 4.71 3.02 3.18
N SER A 55 5.59 2.16 3.70
CA SER A 55 5.20 0.92 4.36
C SER A 55 4.29 1.14 5.56
N ASP A 56 4.58 2.13 6.42
CA ASP A 56 3.71 2.44 7.56
C ASP A 56 2.34 2.96 7.12
N LEU A 57 2.31 3.81 6.09
CA LEU A 57 1.05 4.27 5.51
C LEU A 57 0.21 3.07 5.04
N LEU A 58 0.82 2.15 4.28
CA LEU A 58 0.13 0.97 3.77
C LEU A 58 -0.29 0.01 4.91
N ALA A 59 0.57 -0.17 5.91
CA ALA A 59 0.27 -1.01 7.06
C ALA A 59 -0.96 -0.53 7.85
N VAL A 60 -1.06 0.78 8.07
CA VAL A 60 -2.17 1.37 8.84
C VAL A 60 -3.45 1.49 8.01
N PHE A 61 -3.34 1.99 6.79
CA PHE A 61 -4.51 2.31 5.97
C PHE A 61 -4.86 1.24 4.94
N GLY A 62 -3.91 0.34 4.60
CA GLY A 62 -4.13 -0.73 3.61
C GLY A 62 -5.43 -1.51 3.81
N PRO A 63 -5.76 -1.97 5.03
CA PRO A 63 -7.01 -2.70 5.28
C PRO A 63 -8.28 -1.89 4.99
N THR A 64 -8.20 -0.56 5.00
CA THR A 64 -9.33 0.34 4.71
C THR A 64 -9.37 0.83 3.26
N LEU A 65 -8.31 0.57 2.50
CA LEU A 65 -8.20 0.95 1.11
C LEU A 65 -8.85 -0.10 0.21
N PHE A 66 -10.16 -0.23 0.17
CA PHE A 66 -10.87 -1.12 -0.75
C PHE A 66 -11.86 -0.35 -1.62
N VAL A 67 -12.15 -0.87 -2.79
CA VAL A 67 -13.08 -0.24 -3.75
C VAL A 67 -14.45 -0.04 -3.09
N GLY A 68 -14.92 1.21 -3.08
CA GLY A 68 -16.19 1.58 -2.42
C GLY A 68 -16.03 1.95 -0.94
N ALA A 69 -14.83 1.84 -0.36
CA ALA A 69 -14.57 2.35 0.98
C ALA A 69 -14.60 3.89 0.99
N PHE A 70 -14.88 4.42 2.18
CA PHE A 70 -14.77 5.85 2.38
C PHE A 70 -13.32 6.31 2.30
N THR A 71 -13.10 7.41 1.61
CA THR A 71 -11.77 7.99 1.44
C THR A 71 -11.17 8.35 2.80
N VAL A 72 -10.08 7.71 3.18
CA VAL A 72 -9.32 7.99 4.42
C VAL A 72 -8.18 8.97 4.17
N ILE A 73 -7.65 9.00 2.94
CA ILE A 73 -6.64 9.95 2.47
C ILE A 73 -7.31 10.92 1.51
N GLU A 74 -7.12 12.23 1.71
CA GLU A 74 -7.72 13.26 0.85
C GLU A 74 -7.34 13.04 -0.62
N SER A 75 -8.35 12.99 -1.49
CA SER A 75 -8.19 12.76 -2.93
C SER A 75 -7.43 11.47 -3.30
N ASN A 76 -7.27 10.52 -2.37
CA ASN A 76 -6.43 9.34 -2.51
C ASN A 76 -4.99 9.69 -2.97
N ALA A 77 -4.49 10.85 -2.58
CA ALA A 77 -3.24 11.41 -3.09
C ALA A 77 -2.12 11.33 -2.06
N VAL A 78 -0.98 10.87 -2.53
CA VAL A 78 0.26 10.76 -1.77
C VAL A 78 1.36 11.48 -2.54
N ILE A 79 2.27 12.13 -1.83
CA ILE A 79 3.38 12.88 -2.41
C ILE A 79 4.69 12.20 -1.99
N PHE A 80 5.54 11.94 -2.96
CA PHE A 80 6.90 11.46 -2.76
C PHE A 80 7.83 12.25 -3.68
N ASP A 81 8.91 12.78 -3.14
CA ASP A 81 9.91 13.56 -3.88
C ASP A 81 9.29 14.67 -4.76
N ASN A 82 8.35 15.44 -4.16
CA ASN A 82 7.56 16.49 -4.81
C ASN A 82 6.64 16.00 -5.96
N MET A 83 6.53 14.71 -6.18
CA MET A 83 5.61 14.14 -7.16
C MET A 83 4.37 13.58 -6.47
N LYS A 84 3.21 13.98 -6.97
CA LYS A 84 1.91 13.53 -6.50
C LYS A 84 1.45 12.32 -7.31
N PHE A 85 1.09 11.25 -6.64
CA PHE A 85 0.48 10.07 -7.24
C PHE A 85 -0.81 9.68 -6.52
N ASN A 86 -1.62 8.86 -7.17
CA ASN A 86 -2.90 8.40 -6.62
C ASN A 86 -2.78 6.92 -6.19
N LEU A 87 -3.47 6.55 -5.13
CA LEU A 87 -3.51 5.15 -4.67
C LEU A 87 -4.15 4.19 -5.68
N ASN A 88 -4.86 4.71 -6.68
CA ASN A 88 -5.39 3.93 -7.79
C ASN A 88 -4.40 3.77 -8.97
N ASP A 89 -3.24 4.41 -8.90
CA ASP A 89 -2.22 4.27 -9.94
C ASP A 89 -1.68 2.83 -9.97
N ARG A 90 -1.23 2.41 -11.15
CA ARG A 90 -0.66 1.08 -11.33
C ARG A 90 0.77 1.04 -10.87
N ILE A 91 1.12 -0.05 -10.20
CA ILE A 91 2.48 -0.34 -9.77
C ILE A 91 2.99 -1.63 -10.41
N THR A 92 4.30 -1.69 -10.56
CA THR A 92 5.03 -2.90 -10.91
C THR A 92 6.10 -3.17 -9.88
N PHE A 93 6.29 -4.43 -9.48
CA PHE A 93 7.25 -4.85 -8.47
C PHE A 93 7.53 -6.35 -8.60
N LYS A 94 8.57 -6.82 -7.91
CA LYS A 94 8.83 -8.26 -7.77
C LYS A 94 8.74 -8.64 -6.29
N LEU A 95 8.12 -9.79 -6.03
CA LEU A 95 8.11 -10.40 -4.71
C LEU A 95 9.40 -11.19 -4.49
N ASN A 96 9.88 -11.21 -3.25
CA ASN A 96 10.85 -12.20 -2.80
C ASN A 96 10.12 -13.49 -2.41
N GLU A 97 10.88 -14.51 -2.00
CA GLU A 97 10.32 -15.83 -1.63
C GLU A 97 9.23 -15.71 -0.55
N ASN A 98 9.42 -14.89 0.47
CA ASN A 98 8.43 -14.67 1.53
C ASN A 98 7.14 -14.02 1.00
N GLY A 99 7.28 -13.07 0.08
CA GLY A 99 6.15 -12.40 -0.56
C GLY A 99 5.36 -13.35 -1.47
N GLU A 100 6.03 -14.22 -2.21
CA GLU A 100 5.41 -15.24 -3.07
C GLU A 100 4.63 -16.26 -2.22
N GLU A 101 5.24 -16.80 -1.17
CA GLU A 101 4.57 -17.74 -0.26
C GLU A 101 3.34 -17.11 0.41
N TYR A 102 3.47 -15.87 0.86
CA TYR A 102 2.33 -15.15 1.44
C TYR A 102 1.20 -14.97 0.44
N LEU A 103 1.52 -14.56 -0.78
CA LEU A 103 0.52 -14.34 -1.83
C LEU A 103 -0.23 -15.64 -2.17
N ASP A 104 0.50 -16.74 -2.29
CA ASP A 104 -0.10 -18.06 -2.57
C ASP A 104 -1.07 -18.49 -1.47
N ASN A 105 -0.71 -18.26 -0.21
CA ASN A 105 -1.57 -18.57 0.93
C ASN A 105 -2.79 -17.64 1.00
N TYR A 106 -2.59 -16.35 0.79
CA TYR A 106 -3.66 -15.36 0.73
C TYR A 106 -4.70 -15.71 -0.35
N LEU A 107 -4.24 -16.06 -1.54
CA LEU A 107 -5.15 -16.45 -2.65
C LEU A 107 -5.91 -17.74 -2.36
N LYS A 108 -5.30 -18.72 -1.67
CA LYS A 108 -5.99 -19.95 -1.24
C LYS A 108 -7.07 -19.65 -0.19
N GLU A 109 -6.78 -18.78 0.76
CA GLU A 109 -7.74 -18.36 1.79
C GLU A 109 -8.92 -17.61 1.18
N GLU A 110 -8.67 -16.67 0.26
CA GLU A 110 -9.74 -15.96 -0.45
C GLU A 110 -10.60 -16.91 -1.28
N GLN A 111 -10.01 -17.89 -1.94
CA GLN A 111 -10.77 -18.89 -2.69
C GLN A 111 -11.68 -19.75 -1.80
N ASN A 112 -11.27 -20.02 -0.58
CA ASN A 112 -12.04 -20.82 0.37
C ASN A 112 -13.17 -20.01 1.07
N ASN A 113 -12.93 -18.73 1.30
CA ASN A 113 -13.85 -17.88 2.07
C ASN A 113 -14.93 -17.21 1.22
N TYR A 114 -14.67 -17.03 -0.06
CA TYR A 114 -15.60 -16.40 -0.98
C TYR A 114 -15.78 -17.29 -2.19
N HIS A 115 -17.01 -17.71 -2.45
CA HIS A 115 -17.45 -18.32 -3.73
C HIS A 115 -17.36 -17.28 -4.88
N LEU A 116 -16.36 -16.41 -4.85
CA LEU A 116 -16.16 -15.35 -5.83
C LEU A 116 -15.59 -15.96 -7.12
N LYS A 117 -16.47 -16.00 -8.13
CA LYS A 117 -16.12 -16.38 -9.51
C LYS A 117 -15.16 -15.42 -10.19
N ASP A 118 -14.92 -14.24 -9.62
CA ASP A 118 -13.97 -13.26 -10.14
C ASP A 118 -12.61 -13.41 -9.42
N LYS A 119 -11.79 -14.32 -9.97
CA LYS A 119 -10.36 -14.30 -9.68
C LYS A 119 -9.85 -12.90 -10.00
N ARG A 120 -9.52 -12.12 -8.98
CA ARG A 120 -8.63 -10.96 -9.17
C ARG A 120 -7.36 -11.52 -9.79
N MET A 121 -7.22 -11.35 -11.10
CA MET A 121 -6.05 -11.88 -11.80
C MET A 121 -4.87 -10.98 -11.47
N ILE A 122 -4.15 -11.35 -10.42
CA ILE A 122 -2.83 -10.80 -10.19
C ILE A 122 -1.99 -11.25 -11.38
N LYS A 123 -1.59 -10.28 -12.19
CA LYS A 123 -0.82 -10.55 -13.41
C LYS A 123 0.66 -10.58 -13.04
N LYS A 124 1.31 -11.66 -13.42
CA LYS A 124 2.75 -11.85 -13.34
C LYS A 124 3.28 -12.11 -14.74
N ASP A 125 4.35 -11.44 -15.15
CA ASP A 125 5.00 -11.70 -16.42
C ASP A 125 6.02 -12.85 -16.31
N ASP A 126 6.60 -13.24 -17.45
CA ASP A 126 7.59 -14.30 -17.54
C ASP A 126 8.88 -14.01 -16.74
N ASN A 127 9.13 -12.76 -16.38
CA ASN A 127 10.27 -12.32 -15.58
C ASN A 127 9.94 -12.22 -14.08
N GLY A 128 8.73 -12.62 -13.69
CA GLY A 128 8.27 -12.53 -12.30
C GLY A 128 7.81 -11.13 -11.87
N LEU A 129 7.65 -10.19 -12.82
CA LEU A 129 7.19 -8.84 -12.53
C LEU A 129 5.67 -8.86 -12.30
N MET A 130 5.26 -8.35 -11.14
CA MET A 130 3.85 -8.24 -10.74
C MET A 130 3.26 -6.90 -11.18
N PHE A 131 1.96 -6.92 -11.51
CA PHE A 131 1.21 -5.74 -11.93
C PHE A 131 -0.10 -5.65 -11.16
N MET A 132 -0.30 -4.58 -10.42
CA MET A 132 -1.57 -4.29 -9.74
C MET A 132 -1.73 -2.80 -9.47
N THR A 133 -2.87 -2.40 -8.92
CA THR A 133 -3.01 -1.04 -8.39
C THR A 133 -2.30 -0.96 -7.04
N LEU A 134 -1.86 0.23 -6.67
CA LEU A 134 -1.28 0.47 -5.36
C LEU A 134 -2.27 0.11 -4.24
N HIS A 135 -3.54 0.35 -4.48
CA HIS A 135 -4.65 -0.01 -3.63
C HIS A 135 -4.74 -1.53 -3.39
N ASP A 136 -4.68 -2.35 -4.46
CA ASP A 136 -4.72 -3.81 -4.34
C ASP A 136 -3.48 -4.34 -3.62
N PHE A 137 -2.30 -3.74 -3.89
CA PHE A 137 -1.08 -4.05 -3.16
C PHE A 137 -1.23 -3.80 -1.66
N ALA A 138 -1.72 -2.60 -1.30
CA ALA A 138 -1.93 -2.24 0.09
C ALA A 138 -2.90 -3.20 0.78
N HIS A 139 -4.02 -3.54 0.15
CA HIS A 139 -5.01 -4.45 0.70
C HIS A 139 -4.45 -5.86 0.89
N THR A 140 -3.72 -6.37 -0.10
CA THR A 140 -3.18 -7.73 -0.07
C THR A 140 -2.07 -7.89 0.97
N PHE A 141 -1.14 -6.94 1.03
CA PHE A 141 0.11 -7.09 1.79
C PHE A 141 0.17 -6.32 3.12
N SER A 142 -0.86 -5.57 3.51
CA SER A 142 -0.85 -4.74 4.72
C SER A 142 -0.45 -5.51 5.99
N ASN A 143 -0.93 -6.74 6.17
CA ASN A 143 -0.61 -7.54 7.34
C ASN A 143 0.90 -7.85 7.46
N LYS A 144 1.58 -8.10 6.33
CA LYS A 144 3.02 -8.34 6.30
C LYS A 144 3.81 -7.06 6.55
N LEU A 145 3.34 -5.94 6.01
CA LEU A 145 3.94 -4.63 6.23
C LEU A 145 3.85 -4.20 7.71
N ILE A 146 2.74 -4.51 8.40
CA ILE A 146 2.59 -4.28 9.86
C ILE A 146 3.66 -5.05 10.66
N LEU A 147 4.04 -6.23 10.21
CA LEU A 147 5.07 -7.05 10.84
C LEU A 147 6.50 -6.64 10.47
N ASN A 148 6.66 -5.59 9.67
CA ASN A 148 7.94 -5.12 9.14
C ASN A 148 8.68 -6.18 8.30
N GLU A 149 7.91 -7.11 7.71
CA GLU A 149 8.48 -8.15 6.86
C GLU A 149 8.81 -7.59 5.48
N ASN A 150 10.01 -7.85 4.99
CA ASN A 150 10.36 -7.53 3.62
C ASN A 150 9.75 -8.58 2.69
N ILE A 151 8.81 -8.14 1.85
CA ILE A 151 8.07 -8.97 0.89
C ILE A 151 8.44 -8.70 -0.57
N VAL A 152 9.24 -7.67 -0.80
CA VAL A 152 9.64 -7.22 -2.13
C VAL A 152 11.13 -7.46 -2.31
N GLU A 153 11.59 -7.87 -3.50
CA GLU A 153 13.02 -8.00 -3.77
C GLU A 153 13.76 -6.69 -3.46
N GLU A 154 14.96 -6.78 -2.88
CA GLU A 154 15.73 -5.64 -2.35
C GLU A 154 15.95 -4.50 -3.35
N ASN A 155 16.05 -4.82 -4.63
CA ASN A 155 16.20 -3.86 -5.72
C ASN A 155 14.90 -3.61 -6.49
N SER A 156 13.78 -4.16 -6.03
CA SER A 156 12.48 -4.02 -6.66
C SER A 156 11.77 -2.82 -6.05
N LEU A 157 12.03 -1.70 -6.65
CA LEU A 157 11.34 -0.47 -6.31
C LEU A 157 9.94 -0.51 -6.94
N LEU A 158 8.94 -0.06 -6.20
CA LEU A 158 7.60 0.09 -6.75
C LEU A 158 7.65 1.14 -7.87
N LYS A 159 7.43 0.72 -9.11
CA LYS A 159 7.24 1.65 -10.22
C LYS A 159 5.78 2.05 -10.29
N ILE A 160 5.51 3.32 -10.09
CA ILE A 160 4.18 3.89 -10.19
C ILE A 160 4.04 4.49 -11.59
N GLU A 161 3.08 3.99 -12.37
CA GLU A 161 2.69 4.60 -13.64
C GLU A 161 1.49 5.51 -13.40
N TYR A 162 1.66 6.80 -13.58
CA TYR A 162 0.58 7.79 -13.47
C TYR A 162 0.34 8.51 -14.79
N GLN A 163 -0.90 8.91 -15.01
CA GLN A 163 -1.36 9.61 -16.21
C GLN A 163 -1.40 11.12 -15.99
#